data_ea7be0b6d4a78c6622f1a2c29b3c539f
#
_entry.id   ea7be0b6d4a78c6622f1a2c29b3c539f
#
_cell.length_a   1.000
_cell.length_b   1.000
_cell.length_c   1.000
_cell.angle_alpha   90.00
_cell.angle_beta   90.00
_cell.angle_gamma   90.00
#
_symmetry.space_group_name_H-M   'P 1'
#
loop_
_entity.id
_entity.type
_entity.pdbx_description
1 polymer ?
#
loop_
_entity_poly.entity_id
_entity_poly.type
_entity_poly.pdbx_seq_one_letter_code
_entity_poly.pdbx_strand_id
1 'polypeptide(L)'
;MKTAVIYARVSSSNDRQNTQRQIEDLTQFASRNDYQLMGTYEEHISGATKNENRLVLMECINYCIENKVNYLLLSELSRLGRSTLQVLKSLELLHDAGVSVYIQNLGIHTLQPNGEVNPVASIMVTVLAEMANIERSNIVYRLNSVRMIALRMVEYWAGNQVL
;
A
#
# COMPACT_ATOMS: atom_id res chain seq x y z
N MET A 1 24.20 0.88 -13.98
CA MET A 1 24.09 0.57 -12.56
C MET A 1 22.61 0.65 -12.21
N LYS A 2 22.04 -0.34 -11.50
CA LYS A 2 20.62 -0.35 -11.18
C LYS A 2 20.36 0.55 -9.97
N THR A 3 19.32 1.36 -10.02
CA THR A 3 18.98 2.33 -8.97
C THR A 3 17.84 1.80 -8.10
N ALA A 4 17.84 2.11 -6.82
CA ALA A 4 16.81 1.70 -5.88
C ALA A 4 16.44 2.83 -4.91
N VAL A 5 15.20 2.80 -4.45
CA VAL A 5 14.68 3.65 -3.39
C VAL A 5 14.06 2.76 -2.32
N ILE A 6 14.22 3.10 -1.05
CA ILE A 6 13.56 2.42 0.06
C ILE A 6 12.36 3.25 0.51
N TYR A 7 11.22 2.59 0.72
CA TYR A 7 10.09 3.19 1.42
C TYR A 7 9.75 2.36 2.66
N ALA A 8 9.68 3.02 3.80
CA ALA A 8 9.34 2.43 5.08
C ALA A 8 8.21 3.21 5.77
N ARG A 9 7.34 2.48 6.47
CA ARG A 9 6.28 3.07 7.29
C ARG A 9 6.56 2.78 8.75
N VAL A 10 6.69 3.85 9.54
CA VAL A 10 6.92 3.80 10.98
C VAL A 10 5.56 3.94 11.69
N SER A 11 5.15 2.95 12.45
CA SER A 11 4.07 3.09 13.41
C SER A 11 4.59 3.73 14.71
N SER A 12 3.69 4.40 15.48
CA SER A 12 4.04 5.22 16.65
C SER A 12 5.01 4.56 17.64
N SER A 13 5.75 5.39 18.31
CA SER A 13 6.74 5.33 19.42
C SER A 13 7.38 3.99 19.87
N ASN A 14 6.71 2.84 19.83
CA ASN A 14 7.28 1.55 20.25
C ASN A 14 7.92 0.72 19.12
N ASP A 15 7.72 1.09 17.85
CA ASP A 15 8.15 0.32 16.68
C ASP A 15 9.37 0.91 15.95
N ARG A 16 9.99 1.96 16.52
CA ARG A 16 11.16 2.62 15.89
C ARG A 16 12.31 1.64 15.65
N GLN A 17 12.62 0.80 16.62
CA GLN A 17 13.71 -0.18 16.50
C GLN A 17 13.43 -1.22 15.39
N ASN A 18 12.17 -1.63 15.24
CA ASN A 18 11.78 -2.58 14.21
C ASN A 18 11.86 -1.96 12.81
N THR A 19 11.47 -0.69 12.67
CA THR A 19 11.56 0.04 11.40
C THR A 19 13.00 0.32 11.01
N GLN A 20 13.84 0.73 11.97
CA GLN A 20 15.27 0.93 11.74
C GLN A 20 15.91 -0.36 11.20
N ARG A 21 15.62 -1.51 11.82
CA ARG A 21 16.11 -2.81 11.36
C ARG A 21 15.63 -3.15 9.94
N GLN A 22 14.36 -2.87 9.61
CA GLN A 22 13.84 -3.10 8.26
C GLN A 22 14.58 -2.25 7.21
N ILE A 23 14.86 -0.99 7.51
CA ILE A 23 15.63 -0.11 6.62
C ILE A 23 17.07 -0.61 6.46
N GLU A 24 17.70 -1.03 7.55
CA GLU A 24 19.05 -1.60 7.54
C GLU A 24 19.10 -2.87 6.67
N ASP A 25 18.14 -3.78 6.85
CA ASP A 25 18.03 -5.01 6.06
C ASP A 25 17.85 -4.73 4.56
N LEU A 26 16.98 -3.77 4.20
CA LEU A 26 16.78 -3.34 2.81
C LEU A 26 18.00 -2.63 2.23
N THR A 27 18.72 -1.85 3.04
CA THR A 27 19.98 -1.21 2.65
C THR A 27 21.07 -2.23 2.37
N GLN A 28 21.18 -3.25 3.24
CA GLN A 28 22.11 -4.36 3.02
C GLN A 28 21.73 -5.17 1.76
N PHE A 29 20.43 -5.39 1.54
CA PHE A 29 19.95 -6.04 0.33
C PHE A 29 20.35 -5.25 -0.93
N ALA A 30 20.13 -3.94 -0.93
CA ALA A 30 20.54 -3.07 -2.04
C ALA A 30 22.05 -3.17 -2.31
N SER A 31 22.87 -3.11 -1.26
CA SER A 31 24.33 -3.23 -1.37
C SER A 31 24.77 -4.59 -1.93
N ARG A 32 24.18 -5.69 -1.45
CA ARG A 32 24.51 -7.06 -1.92
C ARG A 32 24.12 -7.32 -3.37
N ASN A 33 23.17 -6.56 -3.91
CA ASN A 33 22.70 -6.68 -5.30
C ASN A 33 23.27 -5.58 -6.21
N ASP A 34 24.26 -4.84 -5.75
CA ASP A 34 24.90 -3.74 -6.50
C ASP A 34 23.91 -2.66 -6.95
N TYR A 35 22.88 -2.39 -6.11
CA TYR A 35 21.94 -1.31 -6.37
C TYR A 35 22.47 0.00 -5.78
N GLN A 36 22.44 1.05 -6.59
CA GLN A 36 22.68 2.40 -6.12
C GLN A 36 21.43 2.91 -5.40
N LEU A 37 21.55 3.11 -4.10
CA LEU A 37 20.45 3.66 -3.29
C LEU A 37 20.35 5.17 -3.55
N MET A 38 19.20 5.61 -4.09
CA MET A 38 18.92 7.01 -4.44
C MET A 38 18.26 7.77 -3.30
N GLY A 39 17.64 7.09 -2.34
CA GLY A 39 17.00 7.70 -1.19
C GLY A 39 16.22 6.70 -0.35
N THR A 40 15.84 7.17 0.85
CA THR A 40 14.98 6.44 1.79
C THR A 40 13.86 7.37 2.21
N TYR A 41 12.61 6.92 2.06
CA TYR A 41 11.40 7.63 2.45
C TYR A 41 10.77 6.96 3.65
N GLU A 42 10.64 7.71 4.74
CA GLU A 42 10.05 7.22 5.98
C GLU A 42 8.74 7.95 6.28
N GLU A 43 7.63 7.23 6.31
CA GLU A 43 6.34 7.79 6.65
C GLU A 43 5.99 7.49 8.11
N HIS A 44 5.88 8.54 8.93
CA HIS A 44 5.47 8.43 10.32
C HIS A 44 3.95 8.54 10.43
N ILE A 45 3.28 7.48 10.90
CA ILE A 45 1.83 7.46 11.10
C ILE A 45 1.55 7.56 12.59
N SER A 46 0.95 8.70 13.02
CA SER A 46 0.38 8.82 14.35
C SER A 46 -1.01 8.18 14.39
N GLY A 47 -1.32 7.40 15.42
CA GLY A 47 -2.60 6.71 15.57
C GLY A 47 -3.84 7.64 15.71
N ALA A 48 -3.63 8.96 15.76
CA ALA A 48 -4.67 9.96 16.01
C ALA A 48 -5.25 10.61 14.74
N THR A 49 -4.61 10.46 13.58
CA THR A 49 -4.95 11.26 12.39
C THR A 49 -5.82 10.48 11.41
N LYS A 50 -7.11 10.83 11.37
CA LYS A 50 -8.13 10.17 10.52
C LYS A 50 -8.05 10.50 9.02
N ASN A 51 -7.29 11.51 8.58
CA ASN A 51 -7.29 12.05 7.22
C ASN A 51 -5.87 12.23 6.67
N GLU A 52 -5.07 11.20 6.71
CA GLU A 52 -3.75 11.33 6.12
C GLU A 52 -3.79 10.94 4.66
N ASN A 53 -3.68 11.94 3.80
CA ASN A 53 -3.10 11.76 2.50
C ASN A 53 -1.69 11.19 2.74
N ARG A 54 -1.37 10.03 2.18
CA ARG A 54 -0.04 9.39 2.29
C ARG A 54 0.96 10.18 1.43
N LEU A 55 1.26 11.40 1.86
CA LEU A 55 2.06 12.35 1.10
C LEU A 55 3.45 11.81 0.83
N VAL A 56 4.08 11.18 1.84
CA VAL A 56 5.42 10.62 1.71
C VAL A 56 5.46 9.43 0.74
N LEU A 57 4.43 8.57 0.74
CA LEU A 57 4.34 7.49 -0.23
C LEU A 57 4.18 8.03 -1.65
N MET A 58 3.30 9.02 -1.84
CA MET A 58 3.07 9.62 -3.16
C MET A 58 4.32 10.36 -3.65
N GLU A 59 5.01 11.06 -2.77
CA GLU A 59 6.29 11.70 -3.06
C GLU A 59 7.34 10.66 -3.49
N CYS A 60 7.44 9.54 -2.76
CA CYS A 60 8.33 8.44 -3.09
C CYS A 60 8.02 7.83 -4.46
N ILE A 61 6.73 7.56 -4.75
CA ILE A 61 6.28 7.02 -6.05
C ILE A 61 6.62 8.01 -7.18
N ASN A 62 6.27 9.28 -7.01
CA ASN A 62 6.58 10.31 -8.01
C ASN A 62 8.08 10.44 -8.24
N TYR A 63 8.88 10.43 -7.18
CA TYR A 63 10.34 10.44 -7.30
C TYR A 63 10.85 9.25 -8.12
N CYS A 64 10.33 8.04 -7.84
CA CYS A 64 10.73 6.84 -8.59
C CYS A 64 10.40 6.96 -10.08
N ILE A 65 9.23 7.50 -10.42
CA ILE A 65 8.77 7.70 -11.80
C ILE A 65 9.62 8.75 -12.52
N GLU A 66 9.76 9.94 -11.94
CA GLU A 66 10.47 11.08 -12.53
C GLU A 66 11.95 10.78 -12.75
N ASN A 67 12.60 10.08 -11.82
CA ASN A 67 14.01 9.73 -11.89
C ASN A 67 14.26 8.36 -12.53
N LYS A 68 13.25 7.69 -13.07
CA LYS A 68 13.35 6.37 -13.72
C LYS A 68 14.09 5.36 -12.86
N VAL A 69 13.75 5.31 -11.59
CA VAL A 69 14.33 4.37 -10.62
C VAL A 69 13.95 2.94 -11.02
N ASN A 70 14.91 2.01 -10.93
CA ASN A 70 14.65 0.62 -11.33
C ASN A 70 13.84 -0.14 -10.28
N TYR A 71 14.11 0.10 -8.99
CA TYR A 71 13.51 -0.68 -7.89
C TYR A 71 12.99 0.20 -6.76
N LEU A 72 11.78 -0.10 -6.30
CA LEU A 72 11.27 0.35 -5.01
C LEU A 72 11.35 -0.83 -4.02
N LEU A 73 12.06 -0.64 -2.92
CA LEU A 73 12.29 -1.69 -1.92
C LEU A 73 11.36 -1.48 -0.73
N LEU A 74 10.62 -2.54 -0.35
CA LEU A 74 9.66 -2.56 0.73
C LEU A 74 9.88 -3.76 1.65
N SER A 75 9.57 -3.64 2.92
CA SER A 75 9.51 -4.78 3.84
C SER A 75 8.33 -5.72 3.52
N GLU A 76 7.18 -5.15 3.20
CA GLU A 76 5.95 -5.89 2.89
C GLU A 76 5.02 -5.06 1.99
N LEU A 77 4.17 -5.74 1.23
CA LEU A 77 3.28 -5.13 0.24
C LEU A 77 2.26 -4.15 0.84
N SER A 78 1.82 -4.39 2.08
CA SER A 78 0.88 -3.52 2.82
C SER A 78 1.41 -2.09 3.03
N ARG A 79 2.69 -1.85 2.76
CA ARG A 79 3.29 -0.51 2.82
C ARG A 79 2.79 0.39 1.69
N LEU A 80 2.36 -0.16 0.55
CA LEU A 80 1.88 0.59 -0.61
C LEU A 80 0.44 1.12 -0.50
N GLY A 81 -0.31 0.76 0.53
CA GLY A 81 -1.68 1.23 0.69
C GLY A 81 -2.28 0.91 2.05
N ARG A 82 -3.40 1.57 2.39
CA ARG A 82 -4.22 1.27 3.58
C ARG A 82 -5.35 0.30 3.28
N SER A 83 -5.74 0.24 2.02
CA SER A 83 -6.72 -0.72 1.51
C SER A 83 -6.12 -1.47 0.33
N THR A 84 -6.67 -2.62 0.05
CA THR A 84 -6.26 -3.46 -1.06
C THR A 84 -6.30 -2.70 -2.39
N LEU A 85 -7.32 -1.87 -2.59
CA LEU A 85 -7.43 -1.04 -3.79
C LEU A 85 -6.30 -0.01 -3.91
N GLN A 86 -5.87 0.60 -2.81
CA GLN A 86 -4.75 1.55 -2.83
C GLN A 86 -3.42 0.86 -3.16
N VAL A 87 -3.21 -0.34 -2.62
CA VAL A 87 -2.02 -1.16 -2.94
C VAL A 87 -1.97 -1.47 -4.44
N LEU A 88 -3.11 -1.91 -5.02
CA LEU A 88 -3.22 -2.18 -6.45
C LEU A 88 -2.89 -0.96 -7.30
N LYS A 89 -3.49 0.20 -7.00
CA LYS A 89 -3.23 1.45 -7.73
C LYS A 89 -1.78 1.88 -7.65
N SER A 90 -1.15 1.75 -6.49
CA SER A 90 0.28 2.08 -6.32
C SER A 90 1.18 1.14 -7.13
N LEU A 91 0.87 -0.17 -7.16
CA LEU A 91 1.58 -1.14 -7.98
C LEU A 91 1.43 -0.83 -9.49
N GLU A 92 0.20 -0.55 -9.93
CA GLU A 92 -0.09 -0.21 -11.33
C GLU A 92 0.72 1.00 -11.78
N LEU A 93 0.69 2.11 -11.02
CA LEU A 93 1.48 3.30 -11.31
C LEU A 93 3.00 3.01 -11.43
N LEU A 94 3.54 2.19 -10.54
CA LEU A 94 4.95 1.81 -10.56
C LEU A 94 5.28 0.91 -11.76
N HIS A 95 4.45 -0.07 -12.06
CA HIS A 95 4.63 -0.98 -13.18
C HIS A 95 4.55 -0.25 -14.53
N ASP A 96 3.58 0.65 -14.69
CA ASP A 96 3.43 1.47 -15.91
C ASP A 96 4.66 2.34 -16.17
N ALA A 97 5.34 2.76 -15.10
CA ALA A 97 6.60 3.48 -15.18
C ALA A 97 7.85 2.57 -15.30
N GLY A 98 7.67 1.25 -15.31
CA GLY A 98 8.77 0.27 -15.37
C GLY A 98 9.54 0.12 -14.07
N VAL A 99 8.98 0.56 -12.94
CA VAL A 99 9.58 0.43 -11.61
C VAL A 99 9.18 -0.91 -10.99
N SER A 100 10.16 -1.78 -10.76
CA SER A 100 9.92 -3.06 -10.09
C SER A 100 9.87 -2.86 -8.56
N VAL A 101 8.87 -3.45 -7.91
CA VAL A 101 8.78 -3.45 -6.45
C VAL A 101 9.43 -4.72 -5.90
N TYR A 102 10.40 -4.58 -5.01
CA TYR A 102 10.93 -5.68 -4.23
C TYR A 102 10.20 -5.79 -2.89
N ILE A 103 9.68 -6.95 -2.60
CA ILE A 103 8.89 -7.24 -1.40
C ILE A 103 9.70 -8.21 -0.53
N GLN A 104 10.33 -7.68 0.52
CA GLN A 104 11.32 -8.39 1.32
C GLN A 104 10.77 -9.65 1.99
N ASN A 105 9.59 -9.57 2.63
CA ASN A 105 8.99 -10.71 3.33
C ASN A 105 8.60 -11.88 2.42
N LEU A 106 8.52 -11.64 1.10
CA LEU A 106 8.25 -12.65 0.08
C LEU A 106 9.50 -13.00 -0.74
N GLY A 107 10.54 -12.16 -0.68
CA GLY A 107 11.76 -12.33 -1.44
C GLY A 107 11.57 -12.21 -2.96
N ILE A 108 10.59 -11.44 -3.43
CA ILE A 108 10.25 -11.36 -4.85
C ILE A 108 10.34 -9.93 -5.38
N HIS A 109 10.66 -9.84 -6.67
CA HIS A 109 10.49 -8.65 -7.49
C HIS A 109 9.20 -8.76 -8.30
N THR A 110 8.45 -7.65 -8.41
CA THR A 110 7.17 -7.64 -9.13
C THR A 110 7.32 -7.61 -10.65
N LEU A 111 8.43 -7.08 -11.16
CA LEU A 111 8.80 -7.15 -12.57
C LEU A 111 10.06 -8.01 -12.76
N GLN A 112 10.10 -8.72 -13.87
CA GLN A 112 11.28 -9.45 -14.34
C GLN A 112 12.30 -8.50 -14.97
N PRO A 113 13.57 -8.92 -15.19
CA PRO A 113 14.57 -8.09 -15.85
C PRO A 113 14.22 -7.63 -17.26
N ASN A 114 13.32 -8.35 -17.95
CA ASN A 114 12.80 -7.99 -19.28
C ASN A 114 11.63 -6.97 -19.22
N GLY A 115 11.22 -6.53 -18.02
CA GLY A 115 10.12 -5.61 -17.81
C GLY A 115 8.73 -6.27 -17.73
N GLU A 116 8.63 -7.57 -17.95
CA GLU A 116 7.37 -8.30 -17.80
C GLU A 116 7.00 -8.51 -16.33
N VAL A 117 5.71 -8.60 -16.04
CA VAL A 117 5.24 -8.90 -14.69
C VAL A 117 5.66 -10.30 -14.26
N ASN A 118 6.27 -10.40 -13.09
CA ASN A 118 6.61 -11.69 -12.50
C ASN A 118 5.34 -12.54 -12.30
N PRO A 119 5.30 -13.82 -12.73
CA PRO A 119 4.11 -14.67 -12.60
C PRO A 119 3.56 -14.75 -11.16
N VAL A 120 4.43 -14.80 -10.16
CA VAL A 120 4.01 -14.80 -8.74
C VAL A 120 3.36 -13.46 -8.37
N ALA A 121 3.92 -12.34 -8.82
CA ALA A 121 3.34 -11.03 -8.62
C ALA A 121 1.98 -10.89 -9.35
N SER A 122 1.84 -11.47 -10.54
CA SER A 122 0.56 -11.51 -11.27
C SER A 122 -0.54 -12.22 -10.48
N ILE A 123 -0.24 -13.36 -9.88
CA ILE A 123 -1.18 -14.08 -9.00
C ILE A 123 -1.54 -13.20 -7.79
N MET A 124 -0.56 -12.56 -7.16
CA MET A 124 -0.79 -11.67 -6.03
C MET A 124 -1.71 -10.50 -6.40
N VAL A 125 -1.47 -9.86 -7.54
CA VAL A 125 -2.33 -8.77 -8.05
C VAL A 125 -3.77 -9.25 -8.25
N THR A 126 -3.96 -10.45 -8.81
CA THR A 126 -5.29 -11.05 -9.01
C THR A 126 -6.00 -11.28 -7.67
N VAL A 127 -5.31 -11.87 -6.69
CA VAL A 127 -5.87 -12.09 -5.34
C VAL A 127 -6.22 -10.76 -4.66
N LEU A 128 -5.35 -9.76 -4.75
CA LEU A 128 -5.60 -8.43 -4.20
C LEU A 128 -6.80 -7.75 -4.88
N ALA A 129 -6.95 -7.89 -6.20
CA ALA A 129 -8.09 -7.36 -6.93
C ALA A 129 -9.41 -7.95 -6.42
N GLU A 130 -9.43 -9.28 -6.20
CA GLU A 130 -10.60 -9.98 -5.65
C GLU A 130 -10.89 -9.56 -4.20
N MET A 131 -9.87 -9.43 -3.37
CA MET A 131 -10.04 -8.91 -2.01
C MET A 131 -10.60 -7.48 -2.00
N ALA A 132 -10.14 -6.61 -2.90
CA ALA A 132 -10.66 -5.25 -3.03
C ALA A 132 -12.15 -5.23 -3.42
N ASN A 133 -12.59 -6.17 -4.28
CA ASN A 133 -13.99 -6.34 -4.64
C ASN A 133 -14.84 -6.79 -3.45
N ILE A 134 -14.34 -7.75 -2.66
CA ILE A 134 -14.99 -8.23 -1.43
C ILE A 134 -15.10 -7.12 -0.39
N GLU A 135 -14.03 -6.37 -0.16
CA GLU A 135 -14.04 -5.21 0.76
C GLU A 135 -15.10 -4.19 0.36
N ARG A 136 -15.18 -3.86 -0.93
CA ARG A 136 -16.20 -2.93 -1.48
C ARG A 136 -17.60 -3.46 -1.27
N SER A 137 -17.86 -4.73 -1.57
CA SER A 137 -19.15 -5.37 -1.39
C SER A 137 -19.59 -5.37 0.07
N ASN A 138 -18.67 -5.65 0.99
CA ASN A 138 -18.93 -5.62 2.42
C ASN A 138 -19.28 -4.21 2.94
N ILE A 139 -18.63 -3.18 2.42
CA ILE A 139 -18.93 -1.79 2.75
C ILE A 139 -20.34 -1.42 2.29
N VAL A 140 -20.70 -1.75 1.05
CA VAL A 140 -22.03 -1.50 0.49
C VAL A 140 -23.11 -2.24 1.30
N TYR A 141 -22.87 -3.50 1.64
CA TYR A 141 -23.80 -4.28 2.48
C TYR A 141 -24.02 -3.62 3.84
N ARG A 142 -22.96 -3.21 4.53
CA ARG A 142 -23.06 -2.53 5.84
C ARG A 142 -23.82 -1.20 5.74
N LEU A 143 -23.54 -0.38 4.71
CA LEU A 143 -24.24 0.88 4.50
C LEU A 143 -25.73 0.67 4.24
N ASN A 144 -26.11 -0.32 3.44
CA ASN A 144 -27.50 -0.66 3.20
C ASN A 144 -28.19 -1.15 4.46
N SER A 145 -27.54 -1.97 5.29
CA SER A 145 -28.08 -2.44 6.56
C SER A 145 -28.35 -1.28 7.53
N VAL A 146 -27.40 -0.35 7.67
CA VAL A 146 -27.57 0.86 8.51
C VAL A 146 -28.72 1.73 7.98
N ARG A 147 -28.82 1.92 6.67
CA ARG A 147 -29.90 2.68 6.03
C ARG A 147 -31.26 2.05 6.31
N MET A 148 -31.39 0.73 6.20
CA MET A 148 -32.63 0.02 6.49
C MET A 148 -33.05 0.13 7.96
N ILE A 149 -32.09 0.09 8.89
CA ILE A 149 -32.37 0.30 10.33
C ILE A 149 -32.85 1.73 10.57
N ALA A 150 -32.19 2.73 9.98
CA ALA A 150 -32.57 4.12 10.11
C ALA A 150 -33.99 4.39 9.56
N LEU A 151 -34.32 3.84 8.39
CA LEU A 151 -35.67 3.95 7.82
C LEU A 151 -36.75 3.34 8.73
N ARG A 152 -36.52 2.14 9.29
CA ARG A 152 -37.43 1.51 10.26
C ARG A 152 -37.60 2.35 11.53
N MET A 153 -36.54 2.98 12.02
CA MET A 153 -36.63 3.88 13.18
C MET A 153 -37.49 5.10 12.87
N VAL A 154 -37.30 5.72 11.70
CA VAL A 154 -38.11 6.88 11.26
C VAL A 154 -39.59 6.49 11.15
N GLU A 155 -39.93 5.36 10.55
CA GLU A 155 -41.29 4.82 10.43
C GLU A 155 -41.91 4.57 11.82
N TYR A 156 -41.15 3.96 12.74
CA TYR A 156 -41.59 3.72 14.11
C TYR A 156 -41.92 5.02 14.86
N TRP A 157 -41.05 6.04 14.75
CA TRP A 157 -41.28 7.35 15.39
C TRP A 157 -42.41 8.13 14.75
N ALA A 158 -42.54 8.10 13.42
CA ALA A 158 -43.63 8.74 12.70
C ALA A 158 -45.00 8.10 13.04
N GLY A 159 -45.06 6.76 13.16
CA GLY A 159 -46.28 6.06 13.53
C GLY A 159 -46.72 6.24 14.96
N ASN A 160 -45.81 6.57 15.89
CA ASN A 160 -46.13 6.78 17.32
C ASN A 160 -46.48 8.25 17.68
N GLN A 161 -46.45 9.18 16.71
CA GLN A 161 -46.87 10.58 16.93
C GLN A 161 -48.34 10.83 16.58
N VAL A 162 -49.13 9.81 16.24
CA VAL A 162 -50.57 9.91 15.97
C VAL A 162 -51.36 9.25 17.12
N LEU A 163 -51.33 9.90 18.29
CA LEU A 163 -52.35 9.75 19.37
C LEU A 163 -52.58 11.10 20.02
#